data_2eaa1af97e48aa1e3646b48a67705938
#
_entry.id   2eaa1af97e48aa1e3646b48a67705938
#
_cell.length_a   1.000
_cell.length_b   1.000
_cell.length_c   1.000
_cell.angle_alpha   90.00
_cell.angle_beta   90.00
_cell.angle_gamma   90.00
#
_symmetry.space_group_name_H-M   'P 1'
#
loop_
_entity.id
_entity.type
_entity.pdbx_description
1 polymer ?
#
loop_
_entity_poly.entity_id
_entity_poly.type
_entity_poly.pdbx_seq_one_letter_code
_entity_poly.pdbx_strand_id
1 'polypeptide(L)'
;MGLRLERMTAATAAALLADQRPSDIEVAADYPTEFSKGVATQVATGGELGPYVIHSPTESLVVGEIGGAFTGEGTVEIGYAIVESHRGRGLATEAVRELLRRIAPRTDVERVVAHTPLDRPESARVVEKAGFAFVREVEDTHEGEVLRVKEWEFLTKAG
;
A
#
# COMPACT_ATOMS: atom_id res chain seq x y z
N MET A 1 12.30 -14.23 9.67
CA MET A 1 12.03 -14.06 8.23
C MET A 1 10.99 -13.00 8.05
N GLY A 2 11.32 -11.93 7.34
CA GLY A 2 10.39 -10.85 7.04
C GLY A 2 9.42 -11.24 5.93
N LEU A 3 8.37 -10.43 5.78
CA LEU A 3 7.46 -10.58 4.65
C LEU A 3 8.19 -10.21 3.35
N ARG A 4 7.64 -10.64 2.23
CA ARG A 4 8.22 -10.38 0.92
C ARG A 4 7.26 -9.55 0.07
N LEU A 5 7.79 -8.51 -0.56
CA LEU A 5 7.07 -7.73 -1.56
C LEU A 5 7.55 -8.15 -2.94
N GLU A 6 6.61 -8.47 -3.80
CA GLU A 6 6.90 -8.84 -5.19
C GLU A 6 6.07 -7.97 -6.11
N ARG A 7 6.68 -7.50 -7.19
CA ARG A 7 5.95 -6.68 -8.15
C ARG A 7 4.73 -7.42 -8.67
N MET A 8 3.56 -6.74 -8.67
CA MET A 8 2.36 -7.31 -9.26
C MET A 8 2.60 -7.49 -10.77
N THR A 9 2.33 -8.70 -11.27
CA THR A 9 2.53 -9.00 -12.69
C THR A 9 1.36 -8.47 -13.52
N ALA A 10 1.59 -8.33 -14.82
CA ALA A 10 0.53 -7.98 -15.77
C ALA A 10 -0.58 -9.04 -15.75
N ALA A 11 -0.23 -10.32 -15.59
CA ALA A 11 -1.20 -11.41 -15.53
C ALA A 11 -2.10 -11.30 -14.28
N THR A 12 -1.50 -11.02 -13.11
CA THR A 12 -2.26 -10.80 -11.88
C THR A 12 -3.19 -9.60 -12.05
N ALA A 13 -2.68 -8.48 -12.57
CA ALA A 13 -3.46 -7.27 -12.76
C ALA A 13 -4.65 -7.50 -13.70
N ALA A 14 -4.42 -8.22 -14.81
CA ALA A 14 -5.49 -8.55 -15.75
C ALA A 14 -6.60 -9.39 -15.11
N ALA A 15 -6.22 -10.36 -14.28
CA ALA A 15 -7.19 -11.18 -13.57
C ALA A 15 -8.04 -10.33 -12.62
N LEU A 16 -7.39 -9.45 -11.84
CA LEU A 16 -8.10 -8.58 -10.89
C LEU A 16 -9.06 -7.63 -11.61
N LEU A 17 -8.63 -7.06 -12.74
CA LEU A 17 -9.48 -6.16 -13.52
C LEU A 17 -10.67 -6.88 -14.14
N ALA A 18 -10.55 -8.18 -14.39
CA ALA A 18 -11.62 -9.03 -14.93
C ALA A 18 -12.46 -9.68 -13.81
N ASP A 19 -12.26 -9.31 -12.56
CA ASP A 19 -12.92 -9.90 -11.39
C ASP A 19 -12.69 -11.41 -11.27
N GLN A 20 -11.48 -11.85 -11.64
CA GLN A 20 -11.09 -13.27 -11.56
C GLN A 20 -9.97 -13.44 -10.53
N ARG A 21 -9.88 -14.62 -9.94
CA ARG A 21 -8.75 -14.92 -9.06
C ARG A 21 -7.48 -15.07 -9.88
N PRO A 22 -6.37 -14.48 -9.45
CA PRO A 22 -5.08 -14.69 -10.11
C PRO A 22 -4.71 -16.16 -10.11
N SER A 23 -4.11 -16.62 -11.20
CA SER A 23 -3.65 -18.00 -11.34
C SER A 23 -2.14 -18.13 -11.34
N ASP A 24 -1.42 -17.02 -11.44
CA ASP A 24 0.06 -17.03 -11.47
C ASP A 24 0.67 -16.88 -10.08
N ILE A 25 -0.14 -16.66 -9.05
CA ILE A 25 0.30 -16.55 -7.66
C ILE A 25 -0.67 -17.28 -6.75
N GLU A 26 -0.18 -17.75 -5.61
CA GLU A 26 -1.02 -18.32 -4.57
C GLU A 26 -1.56 -17.19 -3.70
N VAL A 27 -2.87 -17.12 -3.53
CA VAL A 27 -3.52 -16.04 -2.79
C VAL A 27 -4.34 -16.57 -1.64
N ALA A 28 -4.48 -15.77 -0.59
CA ALA A 28 -5.34 -16.11 0.55
C ALA A 28 -6.79 -16.27 0.09
N ALA A 29 -7.57 -17.04 0.85
CA ALA A 29 -8.94 -17.37 0.47
C ALA A 29 -9.82 -16.12 0.31
N ASP A 30 -9.59 -15.10 1.11
CA ASP A 30 -10.35 -13.83 1.07
C ASP A 30 -9.70 -12.73 0.23
N TYR A 31 -8.66 -13.07 -0.55
CA TYR A 31 -8.09 -12.16 -1.55
C TYR A 31 -8.95 -12.23 -2.82
N PRO A 32 -9.22 -11.15 -3.54
CA PRO A 32 -8.64 -9.81 -3.39
C PRO A 32 -9.32 -8.95 -2.34
N THR A 33 -8.71 -7.80 -2.02
CA THR A 33 -9.32 -6.79 -1.18
C THR A 33 -10.23 -5.89 -2.02
N GLU A 34 -11.03 -5.05 -1.38
CA GLU A 34 -11.85 -4.06 -2.09
C GLU A 34 -11.02 -3.05 -2.88
N PHE A 35 -9.73 -2.91 -2.57
CA PHE A 35 -8.83 -1.96 -3.22
C PHE A 35 -8.00 -2.58 -4.36
N SER A 36 -7.99 -3.89 -4.47
CA SER A 36 -7.10 -4.61 -5.40
C SER A 36 -7.29 -4.21 -6.86
N LYS A 37 -8.54 -4.00 -7.26
CA LYS A 37 -8.84 -3.61 -8.64
C LYS A 37 -8.26 -2.25 -9.00
N GLY A 38 -8.40 -1.28 -8.09
CA GLY A 38 -7.80 0.04 -8.27
C GLY A 38 -6.28 -0.02 -8.32
N VAL A 39 -5.68 -0.84 -7.48
CA VAL A 39 -4.23 -1.06 -7.47
C VAL A 39 -3.76 -1.65 -8.80
N ALA A 40 -4.51 -2.60 -9.35
CA ALA A 40 -4.17 -3.26 -10.60
C ALA A 40 -4.05 -2.29 -11.77
N THR A 41 -4.80 -1.19 -11.77
CA THR A 41 -4.74 -0.19 -12.85
C THR A 41 -3.38 0.52 -12.91
N GLN A 42 -2.58 0.46 -11.86
CA GLN A 42 -1.31 1.17 -11.77
C GLN A 42 -0.10 0.35 -12.20
N VAL A 43 -0.30 -0.91 -12.55
CA VAL A 43 0.82 -1.82 -12.87
C VAL A 43 1.69 -1.29 -14.01
N ALA A 44 1.08 -0.72 -15.03
CA ALA A 44 1.81 -0.25 -16.21
C ALA A 44 2.67 0.98 -15.93
N THR A 45 2.37 1.76 -14.89
CA THR A 45 3.01 3.06 -14.65
C THR A 45 3.75 3.17 -13.33
N GLY A 46 3.61 2.19 -12.44
CA GLY A 46 4.12 2.29 -11.07
C GLY A 46 5.64 2.27 -10.91
N GLY A 47 6.35 1.62 -11.83
CA GLY A 47 7.80 1.54 -11.75
C GLY A 47 8.27 0.91 -10.43
N GLU A 48 9.27 1.54 -9.79
CA GLU A 48 9.79 1.06 -8.50
C GLU A 48 8.89 1.37 -7.32
N LEU A 49 7.88 2.20 -7.52
CA LEU A 49 6.89 2.50 -6.48
C LEU A 49 5.85 1.39 -6.34
N GLY A 50 5.86 0.41 -7.22
CA GLY A 50 4.92 -0.71 -7.18
C GLY A 50 3.87 -0.61 -8.27
N PRO A 51 2.70 -1.23 -8.10
CA PRO A 51 2.26 -1.95 -6.89
C PRO A 51 2.98 -3.28 -6.68
N TYR A 52 3.06 -3.66 -5.42
CA TYR A 52 3.64 -4.93 -4.98
C TYR A 52 2.55 -5.76 -4.33
N VAL A 53 2.59 -7.08 -4.57
CA VAL A 53 1.80 -8.01 -3.76
C VAL A 53 2.61 -8.34 -2.50
N ILE A 54 1.89 -8.56 -1.40
CA ILE A 54 2.50 -8.83 -0.10
C ILE A 54 2.36 -10.33 0.18
N HIS A 55 3.50 -11.02 0.30
CA HIS A 55 3.51 -12.44 0.66
C HIS A 55 3.59 -12.61 2.17
N SER A 56 2.71 -13.44 2.72
CA SER A 56 2.78 -13.80 4.13
C SER A 56 4.11 -14.50 4.40
N PRO A 57 4.82 -14.17 5.49
CA PRO A 57 6.10 -14.80 5.81
C PRO A 57 5.96 -16.27 6.24
N THR A 58 4.77 -16.70 6.65
CA THR A 58 4.58 -18.05 7.21
C THR A 58 3.85 -19.00 6.27
N GLU A 59 3.03 -18.49 5.35
CA GLU A 59 2.14 -19.33 4.55
C GLU A 59 2.43 -19.28 3.05
N SER A 60 3.34 -18.42 2.62
CA SER A 60 3.67 -18.22 1.20
C SER A 60 2.46 -17.84 0.34
N LEU A 61 1.50 -17.16 0.94
CA LEU A 61 0.30 -16.68 0.27
C LEU A 61 0.34 -15.17 0.12
N VAL A 62 -0.21 -14.67 -0.98
CA VAL A 62 -0.43 -13.24 -1.15
C VAL A 62 -1.62 -12.84 -0.27
N VAL A 63 -1.39 -11.87 0.61
CA VAL A 63 -2.36 -11.43 1.61
C VAL A 63 -2.73 -9.95 1.47
N GLY A 64 -2.22 -9.29 0.47
CA GLY A 64 -2.54 -7.88 0.24
C GLY A 64 -1.65 -7.24 -0.81
N GLU A 65 -1.76 -5.92 -0.93
CA GLU A 65 -0.97 -5.12 -1.85
C GLU A 65 -0.49 -3.84 -1.16
N ILE A 66 0.58 -3.28 -1.71
CA ILE A 66 1.10 -1.99 -1.29
C ILE A 66 1.76 -1.33 -2.50
N GLY A 67 1.67 -0.01 -2.58
CA GLY A 67 2.32 0.73 -3.64
C GLY A 67 2.27 2.22 -3.39
N GLY A 68 2.90 2.97 -4.27
CA GLY A 68 2.91 4.41 -4.19
C GLY A 68 2.80 5.05 -5.58
N ALA A 69 2.46 6.33 -5.58
CA ALA A 69 2.40 7.12 -6.79
C ALA A 69 2.81 8.55 -6.47
N PHE A 70 3.49 9.21 -7.41
CA PHE A 70 3.80 10.62 -7.24
C PHE A 70 2.52 11.44 -7.34
N THR A 71 2.29 12.31 -6.36
CA THR A 71 1.16 13.22 -6.33
C THR A 71 1.60 14.66 -6.56
N GLY A 72 2.91 14.88 -6.62
CA GLY A 72 3.52 16.17 -6.88
C GLY A 72 5.02 15.95 -6.91
N GLU A 73 5.77 17.00 -7.21
CA GLU A 73 7.22 16.91 -7.25
C GLU A 73 7.76 16.55 -5.88
N GLY A 74 8.53 15.47 -5.81
CA GLY A 74 9.14 15.02 -4.58
C GLY A 74 8.20 14.33 -3.59
N THR A 75 6.91 14.24 -3.88
CA THR A 75 5.92 13.67 -2.97
C THR A 75 5.33 12.38 -3.53
N VAL A 76 5.39 11.33 -2.74
CA VAL A 76 4.79 10.03 -3.07
C VAL A 76 3.69 9.74 -2.06
N GLU A 77 2.50 9.42 -2.54
CA GLU A 77 1.43 8.92 -1.70
C GLU A 77 1.42 7.41 -1.77
N ILE A 78 1.37 6.75 -0.61
CA ILE A 78 1.32 5.30 -0.53
C ILE A 78 -0.07 4.82 -0.13
N GLY A 79 -0.40 3.61 -0.59
CA GLY A 79 -1.61 2.92 -0.18
C GLY A 79 -1.31 1.45 0.04
N TYR A 80 -2.04 0.82 0.95
CA TYR A 80 -1.85 -0.59 1.27
C TYR A 80 -3.16 -1.18 1.75
N ALA A 81 -3.29 -2.50 1.58
CA ALA A 81 -4.43 -3.25 2.11
C ALA A 81 -4.00 -4.67 2.44
N ILE A 82 -4.48 -5.18 3.56
CA ILE A 82 -4.28 -6.57 3.97
C ILE A 82 -5.67 -7.23 4.05
N VAL A 83 -5.79 -8.46 3.57
CA VAL A 83 -7.03 -9.22 3.69
C VAL A 83 -7.43 -9.38 5.17
N GLU A 84 -8.72 -9.41 5.45
CA GLU A 84 -9.23 -9.44 6.82
C GLU A 84 -8.65 -10.61 7.63
N SER A 85 -8.53 -11.78 7.01
CA SER A 85 -8.03 -13.00 7.68
C SER A 85 -6.61 -12.87 8.21
N HIS A 86 -5.84 -11.90 7.73
CA HIS A 86 -4.43 -11.74 8.10
C HIS A 86 -4.14 -10.40 8.80
N ARG A 87 -5.16 -9.67 9.19
CA ARG A 87 -5.01 -8.43 9.95
C ARG A 87 -4.63 -8.71 11.39
N GLY A 88 -4.05 -7.70 12.06
CA GLY A 88 -3.67 -7.82 13.46
C GLY A 88 -2.37 -8.58 13.70
N ARG A 89 -1.59 -8.82 12.66
CA ARG A 89 -0.31 -9.56 12.75
C ARG A 89 0.91 -8.69 12.47
N GLY A 90 0.72 -7.39 12.28
CA GLY A 90 1.83 -6.47 11.98
C GLY A 90 2.27 -6.48 10.52
N LEU A 91 1.58 -7.17 9.62
CA LEU A 91 2.00 -7.30 8.23
C LEU A 91 1.95 -5.96 7.48
N ALA A 92 0.92 -5.15 7.72
CA ALA A 92 0.81 -3.84 7.07
C ALA A 92 1.98 -2.93 7.49
N THR A 93 2.31 -2.91 8.78
CA THR A 93 3.44 -2.12 9.29
C THR A 93 4.75 -2.56 8.64
N GLU A 94 4.98 -3.87 8.56
CA GLU A 94 6.19 -4.41 7.92
C GLU A 94 6.23 -4.07 6.44
N ALA A 95 5.08 -4.14 5.74
CA ALA A 95 5.01 -3.82 4.33
C ALA A 95 5.34 -2.34 4.09
N VAL A 96 4.79 -1.45 4.92
CA VAL A 96 5.08 -0.01 4.82
C VAL A 96 6.57 0.24 5.05
N ARG A 97 7.15 -0.37 6.07
CA ARG A 97 8.59 -0.24 6.35
C ARG A 97 9.43 -0.73 5.19
N GLU A 98 9.06 -1.86 4.59
CA GLU A 98 9.80 -2.40 3.44
C GLU A 98 9.70 -1.48 2.23
N LEU A 99 8.52 -0.93 1.96
CA LEU A 99 8.35 0.01 0.87
C LEU A 99 9.19 1.27 1.11
N LEU A 100 9.20 1.79 2.34
CA LEU A 100 10.03 2.95 2.67
C LEU A 100 11.51 2.69 2.44
N ARG A 101 12.00 1.48 2.76
CA ARG A 101 13.39 1.12 2.50
C ARG A 101 13.74 1.19 1.02
N ARG A 102 12.76 0.93 0.15
CA ARG A 102 12.97 0.95 -1.31
C ARG A 102 12.86 2.34 -1.90
N ILE A 103 11.98 3.19 -1.38
CA ILE A 103 11.70 4.49 -2.00
C ILE A 103 12.40 5.66 -1.31
N ALA A 104 12.67 5.59 -0.01
CA ALA A 104 13.30 6.69 0.73
C ALA A 104 14.68 7.08 0.20
N PRO A 105 15.55 6.14 -0.25
CA PRO A 105 16.86 6.51 -0.80
C PRO A 105 16.81 7.19 -2.17
N ARG A 106 15.67 7.21 -2.84
CA ARG A 106 15.57 7.82 -4.16
C ARG A 106 15.78 9.32 -4.07
N THR A 107 16.52 9.87 -5.03
CA THR A 107 16.80 11.30 -5.06
C THR A 107 15.59 12.15 -5.43
N ASP A 108 14.60 11.53 -6.08
CA ASP A 108 13.37 12.20 -6.51
C ASP A 108 12.24 12.11 -5.47
N VAL A 109 12.49 11.53 -4.29
CA VAL A 109 11.48 11.41 -3.22
C VAL A 109 11.96 12.19 -2.00
N GLU A 110 11.20 13.20 -1.62
CA GLU A 110 11.49 14.03 -0.45
C GLU A 110 10.50 13.78 0.69
N ARG A 111 9.27 13.39 0.33
CA ARG A 111 8.18 13.26 1.28
C ARG A 111 7.29 12.09 0.86
N VAL A 112 6.93 11.24 1.81
CA VAL A 112 5.97 10.17 1.60
C VAL A 112 4.72 10.49 2.42
N VAL A 113 3.57 10.37 1.81
CA VAL A 113 2.27 10.71 2.41
C VAL A 113 1.40 9.46 2.46
N ALA A 114 0.64 9.33 3.53
CA ALA A 114 -0.39 8.31 3.64
C ALA A 114 -1.67 8.96 4.16
N HIS A 115 -2.81 8.54 3.62
CA HIS A 115 -4.12 8.97 4.09
C HIS A 115 -4.82 7.80 4.77
N THR A 116 -5.30 8.01 5.99
CA THR A 116 -5.99 6.97 6.75
C THR A 116 -7.41 7.41 7.08
N PRO A 117 -8.44 6.56 6.83
CA PRO A 117 -9.82 6.91 7.16
C PRO A 117 -10.00 7.13 8.66
N LEU A 118 -10.87 8.09 9.03
CA LEU A 118 -11.14 8.39 10.43
C LEU A 118 -11.79 7.21 11.16
N ASP A 119 -12.56 6.41 10.44
CA ASP A 119 -13.27 5.26 11.02
C ASP A 119 -12.40 3.99 11.07
N ARG A 120 -11.12 4.09 10.72
CA ARG A 120 -10.18 2.96 10.75
C ARG A 120 -8.92 3.31 11.55
N PRO A 121 -9.02 3.36 12.87
CA PRO A 121 -7.87 3.74 13.71
C PRO A 121 -6.69 2.77 13.58
N GLU A 122 -6.93 1.52 13.18
CA GLU A 122 -5.85 0.55 12.95
C GLU A 122 -4.93 1.00 11.81
N SER A 123 -5.46 1.65 10.77
CA SER A 123 -4.64 2.16 9.67
C SER A 123 -3.73 3.29 10.15
N ALA A 124 -4.23 4.16 11.02
CA ALA A 124 -3.42 5.22 11.62
C ALA A 124 -2.28 4.64 12.44
N ARG A 125 -2.54 3.59 13.22
CA ARG A 125 -1.50 2.94 14.01
C ARG A 125 -0.39 2.34 13.14
N VAL A 126 -0.73 1.81 11.98
CA VAL A 126 0.24 1.25 11.05
C VAL A 126 1.26 2.30 10.62
N VAL A 127 0.79 3.44 10.11
CA VAL A 127 1.70 4.48 9.63
C VAL A 127 2.46 5.15 10.76
N GLU A 128 1.83 5.32 11.92
CA GLU A 128 2.51 5.86 13.09
C GLU A 128 3.67 4.96 13.51
N LYS A 129 3.46 3.65 13.58
CA LYS A 129 4.52 2.69 13.91
C LYS A 129 5.62 2.65 12.87
N ALA A 130 5.30 2.95 11.62
CA ALA A 130 6.29 3.00 10.55
C ALA A 130 7.11 4.29 10.55
N GLY A 131 6.79 5.24 11.42
CA GLY A 131 7.56 6.48 11.58
C GLY A 131 6.93 7.70 10.95
N PHE A 132 5.68 7.62 10.49
CA PHE A 132 4.98 8.77 9.95
C PHE A 132 4.50 9.67 11.09
N ALA A 133 4.46 10.98 10.83
CA ALA A 133 3.92 11.96 11.73
C ALA A 133 2.58 12.48 11.21
N PHE A 134 1.63 12.70 12.13
CA PHE A 134 0.34 13.27 11.78
C PHE A 134 0.51 14.73 11.33
N VAL A 135 -0.12 15.08 10.21
CA VAL A 135 -0.08 16.45 9.67
C VAL A 135 -1.40 17.18 9.91
N ARG A 136 -2.50 16.61 9.45
CA ARG A 136 -3.81 17.28 9.52
C ARG A 136 -4.92 16.33 9.05
N GLU A 137 -6.17 16.75 9.25
CA GLU A 137 -7.31 16.10 8.62
C GLU A 137 -7.60 16.82 7.30
N VAL A 138 -7.89 16.06 6.26
CA VAL A 138 -8.21 16.60 4.94
C VAL A 138 -9.42 15.85 4.36
N GLU A 139 -10.00 16.40 3.31
CA GLU A 139 -11.00 15.70 2.52
C GLU A 139 -10.30 15.00 1.37
N ASP A 140 -10.69 13.75 1.12
CA ASP A 140 -10.18 12.95 0.02
C ASP A 140 -11.38 12.40 -0.75
N THR A 141 -11.25 12.31 -2.06
CA THR A 141 -12.32 11.78 -2.91
C THR A 141 -11.94 10.37 -3.34
N HIS A 142 -12.81 9.42 -3.03
CA HIS A 142 -12.62 8.02 -3.40
C HIS A 142 -13.92 7.51 -4.02
N GLU A 143 -13.85 7.05 -5.26
CA GLU A 143 -15.01 6.55 -6.03
C GLU A 143 -16.20 7.52 -6.01
N GLY A 144 -15.92 8.81 -6.13
CA GLY A 144 -16.95 9.85 -6.17
C GLY A 144 -17.46 10.29 -4.81
N GLU A 145 -17.04 9.65 -3.73
CA GLU A 145 -17.40 10.04 -2.37
C GLU A 145 -16.31 10.89 -1.75
N VAL A 146 -16.71 11.95 -1.05
CA VAL A 146 -15.78 12.79 -0.28
C VAL A 146 -15.70 12.25 1.13
N LEU A 147 -14.51 11.86 1.57
CA LEU A 147 -14.28 11.30 2.89
C LEU A 147 -13.29 12.19 3.65
N ARG A 148 -13.48 12.31 4.95
CA ARG A 148 -12.45 12.93 5.78
C ARG A 148 -11.44 11.87 6.18
N VAL A 149 -10.17 12.21 6.02
CA VAL A 149 -9.06 11.32 6.34
C VAL A 149 -8.00 12.07 7.13
N LYS A 150 -7.16 11.34 7.82
CA LYS A 150 -5.95 11.88 8.44
C LYS A 150 -4.82 11.78 7.44
N GLU A 151 -4.08 12.88 7.29
CA GLU A 151 -2.88 12.89 6.45
C GLU A 151 -1.66 12.74 7.33
N TRP A 152 -0.77 11.83 6.95
CA TRP A 152 0.46 11.51 7.64
C TRP A 152 1.62 11.70 6.68
N GLU A 153 2.79 12.07 7.22
CA GLU A 153 3.96 12.21 6.37
C GLU A 153 5.20 11.57 6.97
N PHE A 154 6.08 11.14 6.08
CA PHE A 154 7.41 10.65 6.41
C PHE A 154 8.39 11.41 5.53
N LEU A 155 9.32 12.14 6.17
CA LEU A 155 10.33 12.90 5.46
C LEU A 155 11.55 12.01 5.23
N THR A 156 11.96 11.85 3.98
CA THR A 156 13.00 10.91 3.60
C THR A 156 14.40 11.43 3.88
N LYS A 157 14.53 12.74 4.05
CA LYS A 157 15.83 13.38 4.27
C LYS A 157 15.76 14.18 5.57
N ALA A 158 16.73 13.94 6.45
CA ALA A 158 16.89 14.74 7.65
C ALA A 158 17.23 16.15 7.22
N GLY A 159 16.30 17.05 7.43
CA GLY A 159 16.42 18.44 7.00
C GLY A 159 17.26 19.25 7.94
#